data_21d3d47f209e301aafaf8467582312f4
#
_entry.id   21d3d47f209e301aafaf8467582312f4
#
_cell.length_a   1.000
_cell.length_b   1.000
_cell.length_c   1.000
_cell.angle_alpha   90.00
_cell.angle_beta   90.00
_cell.angle_gamma   90.00
#
_symmetry.space_group_name_H-M   'P 1'
#
loop_
_entity.id
_entity.type
_entity.pdbx_description
1 polymer ?
#
loop_
_entity_poly.entity_id
_entity_poly.type
_entity_poly.pdbx_seq_one_letter_code
_entity_poly.pdbx_strand_id
1 'polypeptide(L)'
;LGFLYSCYGGVSTDLPSAYLGEINSTTDEYVLPYSWNTDGYWGAYAFNTASSTNQDWLWGTTYQYIGQCYLFLQKLENAGSDIASDAEKEQWRAECQFLVAYYHFATLRRYGPIPITDSYIPMDTPTSEYNGRFHFDYCVDWIANQLDEAAKVLPANRTVTNEWGRATSTIAKAVKARLLLYAASPLWNGSFPYPNWQNENFETPGYGKALVSNTYDKSKWERACLLYTSPSPRD
;
A
#
# COMPACT_ATOMS: atom_id res chain seq x y z
N LEU A 1 18.14 1.74 4.96
CA LEU A 1 16.83 2.31 5.32
C LEU A 1 16.53 3.58 4.51
N GLY A 2 17.44 4.56 4.41
CA GLY A 2 17.24 5.79 3.67
C GLY A 2 16.79 5.57 2.22
N PHE A 3 17.38 4.60 1.52
CA PHE A 3 16.95 4.22 0.18
C PHE A 3 15.47 3.75 0.14
N LEU A 4 15.03 2.96 1.12
CA LEU A 4 13.63 2.49 1.18
C LEU A 4 12.64 3.66 1.33
N TYR A 5 13.02 4.71 2.07
CA TYR A 5 12.20 5.92 2.15
C TYR A 5 12.22 6.75 0.86
N SER A 6 13.31 6.78 0.12
CA SER A 6 13.37 7.49 -1.15
C SER A 6 12.42 6.90 -2.20
N CYS A 7 12.13 5.60 -2.10
CA CYS A 7 11.17 4.90 -2.93
C CYS A 7 9.71 5.40 -2.71
N TYR A 8 9.41 5.95 -1.53
CA TYR A 8 8.09 6.48 -1.18
C TYR A 8 7.65 7.58 -2.17
N GLY A 9 8.53 8.49 -2.55
CA GLY A 9 8.22 9.55 -3.50
C GLY A 9 7.77 9.04 -4.87
N GLY A 10 8.26 7.85 -5.29
CA GLY A 10 7.85 7.22 -6.55
C GLY A 10 6.50 6.50 -6.49
N VAL A 11 5.96 6.26 -5.29
CA VAL A 11 4.71 5.51 -5.08
C VAL A 11 3.58 6.41 -4.59
N SER A 12 3.91 7.57 -4.02
CA SER A 12 2.91 8.53 -3.54
C SER A 12 2.20 9.18 -4.72
N THR A 13 0.96 8.83 -4.90
CA THR A 13 0.05 9.41 -5.90
C THR A 13 -0.72 10.64 -5.34
N ASP A 14 -0.39 11.06 -4.12
CA ASP A 14 -1.12 12.11 -3.40
C ASP A 14 -0.46 13.49 -3.53
N LEU A 15 0.75 13.53 -4.14
CA LEU A 15 1.45 14.80 -4.37
C LEU A 15 1.46 15.11 -5.85
N PRO A 16 1.18 16.37 -6.24
CA PRO A 16 1.35 16.83 -7.59
C PRO A 16 2.77 16.60 -8.06
N SER A 17 2.95 15.73 -9.03
CA SER A 17 4.22 15.52 -9.71
C SER A 17 4.11 16.02 -11.14
N ALA A 18 4.86 17.04 -11.49
CA ALA A 18 4.89 17.56 -12.85
C ALA A 18 5.39 16.54 -13.89
N TYR A 19 5.93 15.40 -13.43
CA TYR A 19 6.52 14.37 -14.29
C TYR A 19 5.81 13.02 -14.25
N LEU A 20 5.00 12.77 -13.24
CA LEU A 20 4.44 11.44 -12.97
C LEU A 20 2.92 11.46 -13.03
N GLY A 21 2.36 12.15 -13.96
CA GLY A 21 0.98 12.12 -14.30
C GLY A 21 0.04 11.73 -13.16
N GLU A 22 -0.71 12.67 -12.70
CA GLU A 22 -1.66 12.39 -11.63
C GLU A 22 -2.95 11.86 -12.21
N ILE A 23 -3.48 10.81 -11.60
CA ILE A 23 -4.81 10.30 -11.87
C ILE A 23 -5.85 11.45 -11.86
N ASN A 24 -5.63 12.50 -11.07
CA ASN A 24 -6.51 13.65 -10.99
C ASN A 24 -6.64 14.41 -12.32
N SER A 25 -5.61 14.38 -13.19
CA SER A 25 -5.68 14.96 -14.54
C SER A 25 -6.57 14.16 -15.49
N THR A 26 -7.00 12.96 -15.09
CA THR A 26 -7.98 12.16 -15.83
C THR A 26 -9.44 12.44 -15.40
N THR A 27 -9.62 13.36 -14.47
CA THR A 27 -10.91 13.82 -13.96
C THR A 27 -11.19 15.25 -14.42
N ASP A 28 -12.29 15.84 -13.98
CA ASP A 28 -12.67 17.21 -14.22
C ASP A 28 -12.05 18.22 -13.23
N GLU A 29 -11.20 17.77 -12.29
CA GLU A 29 -10.58 18.64 -11.29
C GLU A 29 -9.60 19.64 -11.91
N TYR A 30 -8.80 19.20 -12.88
CA TYR A 30 -7.96 20.09 -13.69
C TYR A 30 -7.49 19.48 -15.00
N VAL A 31 -7.09 20.32 -15.94
CA VAL A 31 -6.55 19.92 -17.25
C VAL A 31 -5.09 20.35 -17.35
N LEU A 32 -4.23 19.41 -17.72
CA LEU A 32 -2.83 19.70 -17.99
C LEU A 32 -2.66 20.38 -19.35
N PRO A 33 -1.85 21.45 -19.44
CA PRO A 33 -1.86 22.36 -20.60
C PRO A 33 -1.17 21.82 -21.86
N TYR A 34 -0.61 20.61 -21.86
CA TYR A 34 0.17 20.09 -22.99
C TYR A 34 -0.02 18.63 -23.30
N SER A 35 -0.07 18.32 -24.60
CA SER A 35 -0.18 16.98 -25.15
C SER A 35 1.03 16.04 -24.89
N TRP A 36 2.16 16.58 -24.42
CA TRP A 36 3.30 15.74 -23.99
C TRP A 36 3.07 15.10 -22.62
N ASN A 37 2.04 15.53 -21.91
CA ASN A 37 1.61 14.90 -20.68
C ASN A 37 0.61 13.79 -21.02
N THR A 38 1.07 12.55 -20.88
CA THR A 38 0.26 11.36 -21.18
C THR A 38 -1.01 11.25 -20.38
N ASP A 39 -1.10 11.89 -19.22
CA ASP A 39 -2.26 11.80 -18.34
C ASP A 39 -3.39 12.72 -18.77
N GLY A 40 -3.09 13.91 -19.29
CA GLY A 40 -4.09 14.74 -19.96
C GLY A 40 -4.69 14.03 -21.18
N TYR A 41 -3.87 13.24 -21.88
CA TYR A 41 -4.33 12.39 -22.97
C TYR A 41 -5.32 11.30 -22.49
N TRP A 42 -5.03 10.64 -21.36
CA TRP A 42 -5.91 9.61 -20.79
C TRP A 42 -7.28 10.14 -20.37
N GLY A 43 -7.34 11.32 -19.78
CA GLY A 43 -8.61 11.98 -19.44
C GLY A 43 -9.45 12.38 -20.65
N ALA A 44 -8.78 12.81 -21.73
CA ALA A 44 -9.44 13.32 -22.92
C ALA A 44 -9.89 12.22 -23.92
N TYR A 45 -9.20 11.06 -23.96
CA TYR A 45 -9.32 10.11 -25.09
C TYR A 45 -9.75 8.70 -24.72
N ALA A 46 -10.44 8.54 -23.61
CA ALA A 46 -10.98 7.25 -23.23
C ALA A 46 -9.89 6.20 -22.87
N PHE A 47 -9.60 6.14 -21.62
CA PHE A 47 -8.86 5.06 -21.02
C PHE A 47 -9.45 3.70 -21.41
N ASN A 48 -8.65 2.84 -22.02
CA ASN A 48 -9.05 1.47 -22.28
C ASN A 48 -7.92 0.49 -21.95
N THR A 49 -8.29 -0.73 -21.62
CA THR A 49 -7.35 -1.77 -21.18
C THR A 49 -6.36 -2.21 -22.26
N ALA A 50 -6.69 -2.00 -23.54
CA ALA A 50 -5.84 -2.38 -24.66
C ALA A 50 -4.69 -1.38 -24.94
N SER A 51 -4.84 -0.12 -24.51
CA SER A 51 -3.87 0.96 -24.74
C SER A 51 -3.09 1.36 -23.49
N SER A 52 -3.34 0.74 -22.35
CA SER A 52 -2.78 1.11 -21.04
C SER A 52 -1.35 0.63 -20.78
N THR A 53 -0.67 0.07 -21.75
CA THR A 53 0.59 -0.65 -21.59
C THR A 53 1.74 0.14 -20.99
N ASN A 54 1.72 1.47 -21.07
CA ASN A 54 2.84 2.30 -20.62
C ASN A 54 2.65 2.96 -19.24
N GLN A 55 1.48 2.81 -18.62
CA GLN A 55 1.17 3.48 -17.35
C GLN A 55 1.17 2.53 -16.13
N ASP A 56 1.44 1.25 -16.35
CA ASP A 56 1.36 0.21 -15.31
C ASP A 56 2.69 -0.02 -14.57
N TRP A 57 3.58 0.97 -14.61
CA TRP A 57 4.87 0.91 -13.92
C TRP A 57 4.73 0.80 -12.39
N LEU A 58 3.62 1.28 -11.81
CA LEU A 58 3.42 1.28 -10.36
C LEU A 58 3.34 -0.15 -9.80
N TRP A 59 2.70 -1.07 -10.51
CA TRP A 59 2.63 -2.47 -10.08
C TRP A 59 4.01 -3.08 -9.90
N GLY A 60 4.83 -3.08 -10.95
CA GLY A 60 6.19 -3.63 -10.89
C GLY A 60 7.08 -2.90 -9.89
N THR A 61 6.99 -1.57 -9.85
CA THR A 61 7.82 -0.73 -8.98
C THR A 61 7.50 -0.96 -7.51
N THR A 62 6.22 -1.05 -7.11
CA THR A 62 5.86 -1.31 -5.71
C THR A 62 6.33 -2.67 -5.23
N TYR A 63 6.18 -3.72 -6.03
CA TYR A 63 6.69 -5.05 -5.66
C TYR A 63 8.22 -5.11 -5.62
N GLN A 64 8.90 -4.35 -6.48
CA GLN A 64 10.35 -4.17 -6.38
C GLN A 64 10.73 -3.54 -5.03
N TYR A 65 10.01 -2.51 -4.59
CA TYR A 65 10.27 -1.85 -3.30
C TYR A 65 9.93 -2.73 -2.11
N ILE A 66 8.86 -3.52 -2.18
CA ILE A 66 8.54 -4.54 -1.19
C ILE A 66 9.68 -5.57 -1.09
N GLY A 67 10.18 -6.05 -2.23
CA GLY A 67 11.34 -6.95 -2.28
C GLY A 67 12.58 -6.35 -1.63
N GLN A 68 12.86 -5.06 -1.88
CA GLN A 68 13.98 -4.35 -1.23
C GLN A 68 13.79 -4.22 0.28
N CYS A 69 12.56 -4.05 0.75
CA CYS A 69 12.27 -4.04 2.18
C CYS A 69 12.60 -5.39 2.82
N TYR A 70 12.18 -6.49 2.24
CA TYR A 70 12.49 -7.81 2.76
C TYR A 70 13.96 -8.18 2.65
N LEU A 71 14.65 -7.76 1.58
CA LEU A 71 16.10 -7.90 1.49
C LEU A 71 16.82 -7.12 2.60
N PHE A 72 16.35 -5.90 2.90
CA PHE A 72 16.89 -5.13 4.02
C PHE A 72 16.68 -5.85 5.36
N LEU A 73 15.48 -6.39 5.62
CA LEU A 73 15.20 -7.15 6.84
C LEU A 73 16.12 -8.36 6.98
N GLN A 74 16.31 -9.13 5.91
CA GLN A 74 17.24 -10.28 5.90
C GLN A 74 18.68 -9.86 6.23
N LYS A 75 19.14 -8.73 5.68
CA LYS A 75 20.48 -8.20 5.97
C LYS A 75 20.60 -7.68 7.41
N LEU A 76 19.53 -7.07 7.92
CA LEU A 76 19.49 -6.53 9.27
C LEU A 76 19.59 -7.61 10.34
N GLU A 77 19.01 -8.78 10.11
CA GLU A 77 19.12 -9.93 11.02
C GLU A 77 20.56 -10.40 11.21
N ASN A 78 21.36 -10.30 10.15
CA ASN A 78 22.75 -10.72 10.16
C ASN A 78 23.72 -9.56 10.50
N ALA A 79 23.23 -8.36 10.76
CA ALA A 79 24.07 -7.22 11.09
C ALA A 79 24.67 -7.36 12.50
N GLY A 80 25.97 -7.15 12.65
CA GLY A 80 26.66 -7.13 13.94
C GLY A 80 26.24 -5.96 14.84
N SER A 81 26.55 -6.04 16.12
CA SER A 81 26.29 -4.96 17.10
C SER A 81 27.15 -3.72 16.86
N ASP A 82 28.20 -3.84 16.09
CA ASP A 82 29.05 -2.75 15.59
C ASP A 82 28.36 -1.89 14.52
N ILE A 83 27.33 -2.44 13.85
CA ILE A 83 26.57 -1.75 12.81
C ILE A 83 25.32 -1.07 13.39
N ALA A 84 24.60 -1.76 14.28
CA ALA A 84 23.40 -1.25 14.91
C ALA A 84 23.14 -1.96 16.25
N SER A 85 22.70 -1.21 17.24
CA SER A 85 22.20 -1.74 18.51
C SER A 85 20.89 -2.51 18.31
N ASP A 86 20.54 -3.37 19.26
CA ASP A 86 19.30 -4.12 19.19
C ASP A 86 18.06 -3.21 19.15
N ALA A 87 18.08 -2.09 19.88
CA ALA A 87 17.00 -1.09 19.85
C ALA A 87 16.87 -0.42 18.49
N GLU A 88 17.99 -0.11 17.81
CA GLU A 88 17.95 0.44 16.46
C GLU A 88 17.44 -0.58 15.45
N LYS A 89 17.86 -1.85 15.58
CA LYS A 89 17.38 -2.93 14.73
C LYS A 89 15.88 -3.12 14.88
N GLU A 90 15.35 -3.09 16.09
CA GLU A 90 13.91 -3.21 16.36
C GLU A 90 13.13 -2.05 15.73
N GLN A 91 13.62 -0.82 15.91
CA GLN A 91 13.03 0.36 15.29
C GLN A 91 13.07 0.28 13.75
N TRP A 92 14.18 -0.13 13.16
CA TRP A 92 14.31 -0.24 11.70
C TRP A 92 13.44 -1.35 11.11
N ARG A 93 13.22 -2.44 11.85
CA ARG A 93 12.22 -3.47 11.48
C ARG A 93 10.83 -2.89 11.43
N ALA A 94 10.44 -2.14 12.46
CA ALA A 94 9.11 -1.51 12.51
C ALA A 94 8.91 -0.47 11.38
N GLU A 95 9.93 0.32 11.07
CA GLU A 95 9.88 1.26 9.95
C GLU A 95 9.77 0.51 8.61
N CYS A 96 10.52 -0.57 8.44
CA CYS A 96 10.44 -1.40 7.23
C CYS A 96 9.06 -2.06 7.10
N GLN A 97 8.51 -2.57 8.20
CA GLN A 97 7.16 -3.15 8.25
C GLN A 97 6.09 -2.12 7.86
N PHE A 98 6.21 -0.89 8.35
CA PHE A 98 5.35 0.22 7.93
C PHE A 98 5.46 0.46 6.41
N LEU A 99 6.67 0.50 5.84
CA LEU A 99 6.86 0.73 4.41
C LEU A 99 6.27 -0.40 3.56
N VAL A 100 6.46 -1.65 3.97
CA VAL A 100 5.83 -2.82 3.31
C VAL A 100 4.31 -2.68 3.30
N ALA A 101 3.70 -2.35 4.45
CA ALA A 101 2.26 -2.13 4.55
C ALA A 101 1.80 -0.96 3.66
N TYR A 102 2.54 0.13 3.65
CA TYR A 102 2.23 1.30 2.84
C TYR A 102 2.29 1.00 1.34
N TYR A 103 3.30 0.28 0.87
CA TYR A 103 3.42 -0.10 -0.55
C TYR A 103 2.30 -1.05 -0.98
N HIS A 104 1.93 -2.01 -0.15
CA HIS A 104 0.76 -2.84 -0.41
C HIS A 104 -0.53 -2.01 -0.45
N PHE A 105 -0.71 -1.04 0.45
CA PHE A 105 -1.87 -0.15 0.43
C PHE A 105 -1.92 0.72 -0.83
N ALA A 106 -0.79 1.29 -1.26
CA ALA A 106 -0.72 2.08 -2.48
C ALA A 106 -1.13 1.25 -3.71
N THR A 107 -0.70 -0.01 -3.76
CA THR A 107 -1.06 -0.95 -4.82
C THR A 107 -2.53 -1.36 -4.74
N LEU A 108 -3.01 -1.71 -3.53
CA LEU A 108 -4.41 -2.09 -3.27
C LEU A 108 -5.38 -0.98 -3.71
N ARG A 109 -5.07 0.26 -3.37
CA ARG A 109 -5.89 1.43 -3.71
C ARG A 109 -6.06 1.61 -5.22
N ARG A 110 -5.04 1.26 -6.01
CA ARG A 110 -5.02 1.47 -7.45
C ARG A 110 -5.55 0.28 -8.25
N TYR A 111 -5.26 -0.94 -7.79
CA TYR A 111 -5.54 -2.17 -8.54
C TYR A 111 -6.58 -3.08 -7.91
N GLY A 112 -7.15 -2.70 -6.75
CA GLY A 112 -8.05 -3.56 -5.98
C GLY A 112 -7.31 -4.75 -5.36
N PRO A 113 -7.88 -5.97 -5.40
CA PRO A 113 -7.24 -7.18 -4.92
C PRO A 113 -5.83 -7.37 -5.46
N ILE A 114 -4.88 -7.70 -4.60
CA ILE A 114 -3.45 -7.81 -4.93
C ILE A 114 -2.84 -9.08 -4.34
N PRO A 115 -1.73 -9.59 -4.88
CA PRO A 115 -0.88 -10.53 -4.18
C PRO A 115 -0.31 -9.89 -2.92
N ILE A 116 -0.28 -10.65 -1.83
CA ILE A 116 0.43 -10.26 -0.61
C ILE A 116 1.79 -10.93 -0.62
N THR A 117 2.84 -10.15 -0.39
CA THR A 117 4.20 -10.61 -0.18
C THR A 117 4.57 -10.36 1.27
N ASP A 118 4.83 -11.42 2.03
CA ASP A 118 5.13 -11.41 3.47
C ASP A 118 6.57 -11.82 3.81
N SER A 119 7.37 -12.14 2.79
CA SER A 119 8.74 -12.60 2.93
C SER A 119 9.59 -12.24 1.70
N TYR A 120 10.90 -12.42 1.81
CA TYR A 120 11.81 -12.28 0.67
C TYR A 120 11.58 -13.39 -0.35
N ILE A 121 11.35 -13.00 -1.59
CA ILE A 121 11.20 -13.92 -2.73
C ILE A 121 12.51 -13.89 -3.53
N PRO A 122 13.25 -15.00 -3.62
CA PRO A 122 14.45 -15.09 -4.47
C PRO A 122 14.16 -14.83 -5.94
N MET A 123 15.13 -14.28 -6.67
CA MET A 123 14.96 -13.93 -8.09
C MET A 123 14.78 -15.13 -9.02
N ASP A 124 15.21 -16.31 -8.58
CA ASP A 124 15.11 -17.58 -9.30
C ASP A 124 13.83 -18.37 -8.95
N THR A 125 12.95 -17.80 -8.13
CA THR A 125 11.67 -18.43 -7.78
C THR A 125 10.80 -18.59 -9.02
N PRO A 126 10.34 -19.83 -9.33
CA PRO A 126 9.45 -20.08 -10.45
C PRO A 126 8.15 -19.28 -10.35
N THR A 127 7.64 -18.78 -11.47
CA THR A 127 6.39 -18.00 -11.52
C THR A 127 5.17 -18.78 -11.00
N SER A 128 5.20 -20.10 -11.05
CA SER A 128 4.15 -20.98 -10.52
C SER A 128 4.06 -20.97 -8.99
N GLU A 129 5.08 -20.47 -8.29
CA GLU A 129 5.13 -20.37 -6.83
C GLU A 129 4.64 -19.01 -6.32
N TYR A 130 4.39 -18.04 -7.21
CA TYR A 130 3.85 -16.76 -6.81
C TYR A 130 2.36 -16.88 -6.46
N ASN A 131 1.96 -16.23 -5.37
CA ASN A 131 0.56 -16.15 -4.99
C ASN A 131 -0.27 -15.40 -6.04
N GLY A 132 -1.50 -15.84 -6.23
CA GLY A 132 -2.51 -15.08 -6.94
C GLY A 132 -2.94 -13.83 -6.13
N ARG A 133 -3.94 -13.13 -6.63
CA ARG A 133 -4.55 -12.01 -5.88
C ARG A 133 -5.31 -12.55 -4.69
N PHE A 134 -5.10 -11.96 -3.52
CA PHE A 134 -5.91 -12.23 -2.35
C PHE A 134 -7.22 -11.44 -2.41
N HIS A 135 -8.25 -11.93 -1.72
CA HIS A 135 -9.50 -11.21 -1.55
C HIS A 135 -9.25 -9.79 -0.98
N PHE A 136 -10.02 -8.79 -1.43
CA PHE A 136 -9.82 -7.40 -1.03
C PHE A 136 -9.82 -7.21 0.48
N ASP A 137 -10.80 -7.80 1.18
CA ASP A 137 -10.90 -7.66 2.63
C ASP A 137 -9.75 -8.36 3.37
N TYR A 138 -9.25 -9.48 2.86
CA TYR A 138 -8.04 -10.11 3.37
C TYR A 138 -6.83 -9.19 3.25
N CYS A 139 -6.66 -8.54 2.09
CA CYS A 139 -5.57 -7.56 1.90
C CYS A 139 -5.69 -6.40 2.90
N VAL A 140 -6.91 -5.88 3.11
CA VAL A 140 -7.17 -4.80 4.08
C VAL A 140 -6.78 -5.22 5.49
N ASP A 141 -7.18 -6.42 5.91
CA ASP A 141 -6.89 -6.91 7.25
C ASP A 141 -5.40 -7.17 7.46
N TRP A 142 -4.73 -7.74 6.46
CA TRP A 142 -3.30 -7.97 6.50
C TRP A 142 -2.52 -6.64 6.61
N ILE A 143 -2.82 -5.65 5.75
CA ILE A 143 -2.18 -4.34 5.78
C ILE A 143 -2.45 -3.62 7.10
N ALA A 144 -3.69 -3.64 7.59
CA ALA A 144 -4.07 -3.02 8.86
C ALA A 144 -3.29 -3.63 10.03
N ASN A 145 -3.12 -4.96 10.04
CA ASN A 145 -2.35 -5.66 11.05
C ASN A 145 -0.86 -5.28 11.01
N GLN A 146 -0.26 -5.20 9.81
CA GLN A 146 1.13 -4.75 9.67
C GLN A 146 1.34 -3.32 10.21
N LEU A 147 0.38 -2.42 9.96
CA LEU A 147 0.42 -1.04 10.48
C LEU A 147 0.28 -1.00 12.00
N ASP A 148 -0.57 -1.85 12.59
CA ASP A 148 -0.71 -1.96 14.04
C ASP A 148 0.56 -2.47 14.71
N GLU A 149 1.16 -3.54 14.17
CA GLU A 149 2.41 -4.08 14.72
C GLU A 149 3.56 -3.06 14.62
N ALA A 150 3.70 -2.38 13.49
CA ALA A 150 4.67 -1.31 13.36
C ALA A 150 4.44 -0.17 14.37
N ALA A 151 3.17 0.22 14.58
CA ALA A 151 2.81 1.31 15.48
C ALA A 151 3.14 1.04 16.97
N LYS A 152 3.28 -0.23 17.38
CA LYS A 152 3.65 -0.59 18.76
C LYS A 152 5.10 -0.21 19.08
N VAL A 153 5.98 -0.21 18.09
CA VAL A 153 7.41 0.03 18.23
C VAL A 153 7.80 1.45 17.80
N LEU A 154 7.13 1.98 16.79
CA LEU A 154 7.42 3.30 16.25
C LEU A 154 7.16 4.41 17.27
N PRO A 155 8.03 5.43 17.37
CA PRO A 155 7.80 6.58 18.23
C PRO A 155 6.56 7.37 17.77
N ALA A 156 5.89 8.04 18.70
CA ALA A 156 4.71 8.86 18.38
C ALA A 156 5.05 10.05 17.46
N ASN A 157 6.24 10.63 17.64
CA ASN A 157 6.74 11.75 16.84
C ASN A 157 8.26 11.65 16.67
N ARG A 158 8.82 12.46 15.76
CA ARG A 158 10.27 12.63 15.56
C ARG A 158 10.65 14.06 15.94
N THR A 159 11.50 14.19 16.94
CA THR A 159 11.94 15.50 17.45
C THR A 159 13.26 15.98 16.82
N VAL A 160 14.05 15.06 16.30
CA VAL A 160 15.34 15.35 15.70
C VAL A 160 15.17 15.64 14.20
N THR A 161 15.68 16.79 13.74
CA THR A 161 15.46 17.29 12.38
C THR A 161 15.89 16.33 11.28
N ASN A 162 16.99 15.61 11.45
CA ASN A 162 17.48 14.64 10.47
C ASN A 162 16.63 13.35 10.40
N GLU A 163 15.68 13.18 11.31
CA GLU A 163 14.72 12.07 11.31
C GLU A 163 13.34 12.45 10.78
N TRP A 164 13.13 13.71 10.42
CA TRP A 164 11.86 14.16 9.86
C TRP A 164 11.56 13.40 8.56
N GLY A 165 10.32 13.01 8.39
CA GLY A 165 9.88 12.18 7.27
C GLY A 165 9.96 10.67 7.52
N ARG A 166 10.61 10.20 8.58
CA ARG A 166 10.58 8.79 8.99
C ARG A 166 9.25 8.43 9.64
N ALA A 167 8.86 7.17 9.51
CA ALA A 167 7.59 6.66 10.03
C ALA A 167 7.45 6.88 11.55
N THR A 168 6.23 7.17 11.96
CA THR A 168 5.82 7.29 13.36
C THR A 168 4.55 6.48 13.58
N SER A 169 4.24 6.15 14.83
CA SER A 169 3.00 5.46 15.17
C SER A 169 1.75 6.28 14.79
N THR A 170 1.85 7.61 14.86
CA THR A 170 0.78 8.51 14.41
C THR A 170 0.55 8.40 12.90
N ILE A 171 1.62 8.38 12.10
CA ILE A 171 1.51 8.20 10.64
C ILE A 171 0.94 6.81 10.31
N ALA A 172 1.39 5.75 10.99
CA ALA A 172 0.86 4.40 10.79
C ALA A 172 -0.64 4.32 11.06
N LYS A 173 -1.11 4.92 12.15
CA LYS A 173 -2.56 5.03 12.47
C LYS A 173 -3.33 5.84 11.42
N ALA A 174 -2.79 6.94 10.93
CA ALA A 174 -3.42 7.77 9.89
C ALA A 174 -3.55 7.00 8.57
N VAL A 175 -2.52 6.27 8.15
CA VAL A 175 -2.55 5.41 6.96
C VAL A 175 -3.60 4.29 7.14
N LYS A 176 -3.65 3.66 8.32
CA LYS A 176 -4.66 2.64 8.64
C LYS A 176 -6.08 3.21 8.59
N ALA A 177 -6.31 4.40 9.14
CA ALA A 177 -7.63 5.05 9.08
C ALA A 177 -8.07 5.26 7.64
N ARG A 178 -7.18 5.73 6.79
CA ARG A 178 -7.43 5.90 5.35
C ARG A 178 -7.73 4.56 4.66
N LEU A 179 -6.96 3.52 4.92
CA LEU A 179 -7.20 2.16 4.42
C LEU A 179 -8.61 1.67 4.77
N LEU A 180 -9.01 1.82 6.04
CA LEU A 180 -10.31 1.35 6.51
C LEU A 180 -11.47 2.16 5.90
N LEU A 181 -11.31 3.47 5.67
CA LEU A 181 -12.29 4.29 4.96
C LEU A 181 -12.44 3.82 3.50
N TYR A 182 -11.34 3.49 2.82
CA TYR A 182 -11.40 2.89 1.48
C TYR A 182 -12.18 1.57 1.48
N ALA A 183 -11.89 0.70 2.44
CA ALA A 183 -12.57 -0.60 2.55
C ALA A 183 -14.06 -0.49 2.90
N ALA A 184 -14.45 0.56 3.61
CA ALA A 184 -15.85 0.85 3.94
C ALA A 184 -16.63 1.51 2.80
N SER A 185 -15.93 2.08 1.79
CA SER A 185 -16.58 2.78 0.67
C SER A 185 -17.53 1.85 -0.10
N PRO A 186 -18.60 2.40 -0.71
CA PRO A 186 -19.59 1.58 -1.44
C PRO A 186 -18.95 0.64 -2.47
N LEU A 187 -17.90 1.08 -3.17
CA LEU A 187 -17.20 0.27 -4.17
C LEU A 187 -16.72 -1.07 -3.60
N TRP A 188 -16.10 -1.06 -2.40
CA TRP A 188 -15.52 -2.24 -1.76
C TRP A 188 -16.42 -2.86 -0.68
N ASN A 189 -17.59 -2.30 -0.49
CA ASN A 189 -18.55 -2.74 0.52
C ASN A 189 -19.90 -3.08 -0.12
N GLY A 190 -19.90 -4.10 -0.97
CA GLY A 190 -21.11 -4.69 -1.55
C GLY A 190 -21.57 -4.12 -2.89
N SER A 191 -20.90 -3.09 -3.44
CA SER A 191 -21.33 -2.46 -4.72
C SER A 191 -20.27 -2.53 -5.82
N PHE A 192 -19.40 -3.54 -5.79
CA PHE A 192 -18.39 -3.72 -6.84
C PHE A 192 -19.07 -4.12 -8.17
N PRO A 193 -18.75 -3.46 -9.30
CA PRO A 193 -19.48 -3.66 -10.56
C PRO A 193 -19.29 -5.05 -11.19
N TYR A 194 -18.27 -5.80 -10.75
CA TYR A 194 -17.98 -7.16 -11.24
C TYR A 194 -18.06 -8.18 -10.10
N PRO A 195 -19.28 -8.56 -9.64
CA PRO A 195 -19.48 -9.37 -8.44
C PRO A 195 -18.91 -10.79 -8.53
N ASN A 196 -18.69 -11.30 -9.75
CA ASN A 196 -18.13 -12.63 -9.98
C ASN A 196 -16.63 -12.62 -10.24
N TRP A 197 -15.93 -11.56 -9.88
CA TRP A 197 -14.48 -11.50 -10.03
C TRP A 197 -13.81 -12.49 -9.08
N GLN A 198 -13.09 -13.44 -9.66
CA GLN A 198 -12.46 -14.54 -8.91
C GLN A 198 -11.14 -14.98 -9.56
N ASN A 199 -10.29 -15.62 -8.77
CA ASN A 199 -9.11 -16.31 -9.25
C ASN A 199 -9.47 -17.63 -9.98
N GLU A 200 -8.65 -18.04 -10.93
CA GLU A 200 -8.76 -19.37 -11.55
C GLU A 200 -8.19 -20.47 -10.66
N ASN A 201 -6.96 -20.29 -10.17
CA ASN A 201 -6.14 -21.31 -9.55
C ASN A 201 -5.62 -20.95 -8.15
N PHE A 202 -6.12 -19.88 -7.52
CA PHE A 202 -5.68 -19.44 -6.21
C PHE A 202 -6.88 -19.21 -5.29
N GLU A 203 -6.74 -19.62 -4.03
CA GLU A 203 -7.78 -19.44 -3.00
C GLU A 203 -7.25 -18.61 -1.84
N THR A 204 -7.99 -17.57 -1.47
CA THR A 204 -7.70 -16.78 -0.28
C THR A 204 -8.26 -17.49 0.96
N PRO A 205 -7.48 -17.66 2.04
CA PRO A 205 -7.98 -18.24 3.28
C PRO A 205 -9.26 -17.53 3.78
N GLY A 206 -10.32 -18.29 3.99
CA GLY A 206 -11.62 -17.76 4.44
C GLY A 206 -12.52 -17.16 3.36
N TYR A 207 -12.02 -16.99 2.13
CA TYR A 207 -12.76 -16.34 1.03
C TYR A 207 -12.83 -17.20 -0.25
N GLY A 208 -12.12 -18.35 -0.29
CA GLY A 208 -12.03 -19.19 -1.48
C GLY A 208 -11.45 -18.41 -2.67
N LYS A 209 -12.03 -18.57 -3.85
CA LYS A 209 -11.57 -17.93 -5.08
C LYS A 209 -12.05 -16.50 -5.27
N ALA A 210 -13.07 -16.05 -4.51
CA ALA A 210 -13.64 -14.72 -4.65
C ALA A 210 -12.61 -13.63 -4.34
N LEU A 211 -12.64 -12.56 -5.11
CA LEU A 211 -11.73 -11.41 -4.95
C LEU A 211 -12.40 -10.22 -4.26
N VAL A 212 -13.72 -10.15 -4.26
CA VAL A 212 -14.50 -9.03 -3.71
C VAL A 212 -15.72 -9.52 -2.96
N SER A 213 -16.15 -8.77 -1.96
CA SER A 213 -17.39 -9.01 -1.22
C SER A 213 -18.58 -8.37 -1.95
N ASN A 214 -19.67 -9.14 -2.10
CA ASN A 214 -20.91 -8.71 -2.78
C ASN A 214 -22.01 -8.29 -1.80
N THR A 215 -21.73 -8.28 -0.51
CA THR A 215 -22.67 -7.92 0.55
C THR A 215 -22.16 -6.73 1.33
N TYR A 216 -23.09 -5.82 1.64
CA TYR A 216 -22.79 -4.69 2.50
C TYR A 216 -22.53 -5.16 3.94
N ASP A 217 -21.43 -4.66 4.53
CA ASP A 217 -21.06 -4.91 5.91
C ASP A 217 -20.89 -3.57 6.66
N LYS A 218 -21.84 -3.30 7.57
CA LYS A 218 -21.84 -2.10 8.41
C LYS A 218 -20.59 -2.00 9.30
N SER A 219 -20.06 -3.13 9.72
CA SER A 219 -18.90 -3.18 10.63
C SER A 219 -17.65 -2.54 10.03
N LYS A 220 -17.51 -2.49 8.71
CA LYS A 220 -16.41 -1.79 8.04
C LYS A 220 -16.42 -0.29 8.35
N TRP A 221 -17.61 0.34 8.33
CA TRP A 221 -17.75 1.75 8.71
C TRP A 221 -17.50 1.97 10.19
N GLU A 222 -18.03 1.10 11.04
CA GLU A 222 -17.82 1.18 12.49
C GLU A 222 -16.32 1.09 12.83
N ARG A 223 -15.60 0.16 12.22
CA ARG A 223 -14.16 -0.01 12.37
C ARG A 223 -13.37 1.23 11.91
N ALA A 224 -13.74 1.83 10.79
CA ALA A 224 -13.12 3.05 10.30
C ALA A 224 -13.38 4.25 11.22
N CYS A 225 -14.63 4.43 11.69
CA CYS A 225 -15.01 5.50 12.61
C CYS A 225 -14.29 5.39 13.95
N LEU A 226 -14.21 4.21 14.55
CA LEU A 226 -13.54 4.01 15.83
C LEU A 226 -12.07 4.43 15.80
N LEU A 227 -11.38 4.19 14.69
CA LEU A 227 -9.99 4.60 14.55
C LEU A 227 -9.84 6.11 14.30
N TYR A 228 -10.75 6.69 13.50
CA TYR A 228 -10.72 8.11 13.17
C TYR A 228 -11.09 9.01 14.37
N THR A 229 -11.98 8.52 15.23
CA THR A 229 -12.45 9.24 16.44
C THR A 229 -11.63 8.91 17.69
N SER A 230 -10.58 8.11 17.58
CA SER A 230 -9.65 7.84 18.69
C SER A 230 -9.06 9.17 19.18
N PRO A 231 -9.02 9.42 20.52
CA PRO A 231 -8.51 10.68 21.03
C PRO A 231 -7.12 10.98 20.49
N SER A 232 -6.92 12.24 20.08
CA SER A 232 -5.60 12.74 19.70
C SER A 232 -4.64 12.54 20.87
N PRO A 233 -3.36 12.22 20.64
CA PRO A 233 -2.34 12.18 21.69
C PRO A 233 -2.18 13.50 22.49
N ARG A 234 -2.96 14.52 22.17
CA ARG A 234 -2.96 15.84 22.84
C ARG A 234 -4.13 16.02 23.81
N ASP A 235 -5.06 15.09 23.85
CA ASP A 235 -6.17 15.03 24.80
C ASP A 235 -5.82 14.07 25.96
#